data_18b457551cf979cd2a84ab1236d00bc0
#
_entry.id   18b457551cf979cd2a84ab1236d00bc0
#
_cell.length_a   1.000
_cell.length_b   1.000
_cell.length_c   1.000
_cell.angle_alpha   90.00
_cell.angle_beta   90.00
_cell.angle_gamma   90.00
#
_symmetry.space_group_name_H-M   'P 1'
#
loop_
_entity.id
_entity.type
_entity.pdbx_description
1 polymer ?
#
loop_
_entity_poly.entity_id
_entity_poly.type
_entity_poly.pdbx_seq_one_letter_code
_entity_poly.pdbx_strand_id
1 'polypeptide(L)'
;MKKFLIILCSIVAAIGVIKLFIHNDDPSDIAEIYSYCEENDYSTEYCFLTDFSKPSGIKRFYIYSFKDNKIIDKSLCAHGLGKCDNVFETIYKNFKTTFKPTFSNEKGSCYSCLGKFKVGKLKSMSKPYFKEGYHLYGLDSTNSNAKDRSILIHRGNLGFETFPLPCLPVSKGCFAVSNSMMEHIKAIKKQSDKPILLYAYN
;
A
#
# COMPACT_ATOMS: atom_id res chain seq x y z
N MET A 1 -43.50 17.17 1.83
CA MET A 1 -42.87 16.34 2.87
C MET A 1 -42.03 15.17 2.30
N LYS A 2 -42.58 14.25 1.48
CA LYS A 2 -41.81 13.11 0.96
C LYS A 2 -40.55 13.47 0.15
N LYS A 3 -40.60 14.48 -0.73
CA LYS A 3 -39.42 14.93 -1.50
C LYS A 3 -38.31 15.54 -0.61
N PHE A 4 -38.71 16.28 0.42
CA PHE A 4 -37.75 16.85 1.39
C PHE A 4 -37.05 15.74 2.18
N LEU A 5 -37.77 14.71 2.61
CA LEU A 5 -37.21 13.58 3.32
C LEU A 5 -36.20 12.78 2.48
N ILE A 6 -36.53 12.58 1.18
CA ILE A 6 -35.62 11.89 0.23
C ILE A 6 -34.30 12.70 0.06
N ILE A 7 -34.39 14.01 -0.11
CA ILE A 7 -33.22 14.89 -0.24
C ILE A 7 -32.37 14.85 1.04
N LEU A 8 -33.02 14.92 2.20
CA LEU A 8 -32.33 14.86 3.49
C LEU A 8 -31.62 13.53 3.69
N CYS A 9 -32.26 12.39 3.37
CA CYS A 9 -31.64 11.07 3.42
C CYS A 9 -30.46 10.94 2.44
N SER A 10 -30.57 11.52 1.24
CA SER A 10 -29.47 11.54 0.26
C SER A 10 -28.28 12.35 0.75
N ILE A 11 -28.50 13.50 1.40
CA ILE A 11 -27.46 14.35 1.98
C ILE A 11 -26.78 13.64 3.16
N VAL A 12 -27.56 13.00 4.03
CA VAL A 12 -27.02 12.24 5.18
C VAL A 12 -26.20 11.03 4.70
N ALA A 13 -26.70 10.33 3.68
CA ALA A 13 -25.96 9.24 3.04
C ALA A 13 -24.65 9.73 2.39
N ALA A 14 -24.71 10.87 1.68
CA ALA A 14 -23.50 11.48 1.08
C ALA A 14 -22.48 11.93 2.12
N ILE A 15 -22.93 12.55 3.23
CA ILE A 15 -22.08 12.95 4.35
C ILE A 15 -21.50 11.71 5.05
N GLY A 16 -22.26 10.64 5.19
CA GLY A 16 -21.80 9.35 5.73
C GLY A 16 -20.71 8.74 4.86
N VAL A 17 -20.90 8.76 3.54
CA VAL A 17 -19.90 8.30 2.56
C VAL A 17 -18.67 9.19 2.62
N ILE A 18 -18.81 10.51 2.67
CA ILE A 18 -17.68 11.45 2.77
C ILE A 18 -16.90 11.23 4.07
N LYS A 19 -17.56 11.00 5.21
CA LYS A 19 -16.89 10.68 6.49
C LYS A 19 -16.11 9.36 6.45
N LEU A 20 -16.58 8.36 5.70
CA LEU A 20 -15.83 7.12 5.46
C LEU A 20 -14.51 7.37 4.69
N PHE A 21 -14.43 8.46 3.93
CA PHE A 21 -13.26 8.83 3.13
C PHE A 21 -12.36 9.88 3.80
N ILE A 22 -12.82 10.57 4.85
CA ILE A 22 -11.98 11.46 5.68
C ILE A 22 -11.33 10.60 6.77
N HIS A 23 -10.25 9.94 6.42
CA HIS A 23 -9.37 9.29 7.39
C HIS A 23 -8.22 10.25 7.70
N ASN A 24 -7.89 10.41 8.98
CA ASN A 24 -6.65 11.08 9.35
C ASN A 24 -5.49 10.26 8.78
N ASP A 25 -4.66 10.92 7.97
CA ASP A 25 -3.46 10.31 7.39
C ASP A 25 -2.29 10.29 8.39
N ASP A 26 -2.55 10.48 9.68
CA ASP A 26 -1.50 10.56 10.71
C ASP A 26 -1.14 9.13 11.14
N PRO A 27 0.05 8.63 10.79
CA PRO A 27 0.46 7.30 11.20
C PRO A 27 0.76 7.30 12.70
N SER A 28 0.05 6.46 13.45
CA SER A 28 0.07 6.41 14.92
C SER A 28 1.44 6.06 15.53
N ASP A 29 2.36 5.49 14.74
CA ASP A 29 3.58 4.86 15.27
C ASP A 29 4.89 5.47 14.73
N ILE A 30 4.86 6.74 14.29
CA ILE A 30 6.02 7.39 13.63
C ILE A 30 7.24 7.46 14.56
N ALA A 31 7.05 7.73 15.85
CA ALA A 31 8.16 7.80 16.79
C ALA A 31 8.86 6.43 16.96
N GLU A 32 8.09 5.34 17.02
CA GLU A 32 8.64 3.98 17.07
C GLU A 32 9.37 3.61 15.78
N ILE A 33 8.79 3.99 14.62
CA ILE A 33 9.40 3.75 13.32
C ILE A 33 10.72 4.52 13.19
N TYR A 34 10.76 5.77 13.64
CA TYR A 34 11.98 6.59 13.65
C TYR A 34 13.08 5.95 14.52
N SER A 35 12.74 5.58 15.76
CA SER A 35 13.68 4.92 16.67
C SER A 35 14.22 3.62 16.09
N TYR A 36 13.34 2.81 15.46
CA TYR A 36 13.76 1.60 14.76
C TYR A 36 14.74 1.89 13.62
N CYS A 37 14.49 2.95 12.83
CA CYS A 37 15.36 3.35 11.74
C CYS A 37 16.76 3.76 12.26
N GLU A 38 16.80 4.54 13.34
CA GLU A 38 18.02 5.00 13.97
C GLU A 38 18.85 3.84 14.54
N GLU A 39 18.23 2.95 15.29
CA GLU A 39 18.86 1.79 15.94
C GLU A 39 19.38 0.73 14.97
N ASN A 40 18.75 0.60 13.78
CA ASN A 40 19.04 -0.46 12.81
C ASN A 40 19.71 0.03 11.51
N ASP A 41 20.23 1.25 11.51
CA ASP A 41 20.96 1.86 10.39
C ASP A 41 20.14 1.99 9.10
N TYR A 42 18.84 2.33 9.24
CA TYR A 42 17.98 2.76 8.15
C TYR A 42 18.03 4.28 7.97
N SER A 43 17.48 4.76 6.86
CA SER A 43 17.33 6.20 6.63
C SER A 43 16.46 6.84 7.72
N THR A 44 16.98 7.90 8.33
CA THR A 44 16.26 8.78 9.25
C THR A 44 15.73 10.03 8.56
N GLU A 45 15.80 10.09 7.21
CA GLU A 45 15.21 11.16 6.41
C GLU A 45 13.82 10.78 5.91
N TYR A 46 13.66 9.53 5.41
CA TYR A 46 12.42 9.04 4.83
C TYR A 46 12.13 7.61 5.23
N CYS A 47 10.84 7.30 5.37
CA CYS A 47 10.33 5.93 5.34
C CYS A 47 9.10 5.83 4.42
N PHE A 48 8.75 4.60 4.05
CA PHE A 48 7.52 4.30 3.33
C PHE A 48 6.54 3.63 4.28
N LEU A 49 5.27 3.96 4.15
CA LEU A 49 4.20 3.44 5.00
C LEU A 49 3.07 2.91 4.12
N THR A 50 2.45 1.83 4.54
CA THR A 50 1.24 1.33 3.88
C THR A 50 0.21 0.98 4.94
N ASP A 51 -0.88 1.73 4.95
CA ASP A 51 -2.01 1.55 5.85
C ASP A 51 -3.09 0.68 5.19
N PHE A 52 -3.07 -0.60 5.46
CA PHE A 52 -4.05 -1.54 4.92
C PHE A 52 -5.37 -1.58 5.69
N SER A 53 -5.52 -0.84 6.79
CA SER A 53 -6.82 -0.59 7.41
C SER A 53 -7.73 0.23 6.50
N LYS A 54 -7.14 1.01 5.59
CA LYS A 54 -7.87 1.80 4.60
C LYS A 54 -8.29 0.95 3.40
N PRO A 55 -9.48 1.19 2.85
CA PRO A 55 -9.93 0.53 1.61
C PRO A 55 -8.97 0.72 0.45
N SER A 56 -8.88 -0.24 -0.45
CA SER A 56 -7.94 -0.23 -1.58
C SER A 56 -8.14 0.92 -2.58
N GLY A 57 -9.34 1.48 -2.65
CA GLY A 57 -9.66 2.66 -3.46
C GLY A 57 -9.26 4.00 -2.83
N ILE A 58 -8.70 4.00 -1.63
CA ILE A 58 -8.19 5.20 -0.95
C ILE A 58 -6.66 5.19 -1.00
N LYS A 59 -6.06 6.37 -1.08
CA LYS A 59 -4.60 6.52 -0.99
C LYS A 59 -4.14 6.04 0.38
N ARG A 60 -3.34 4.98 0.40
CA ARG A 60 -2.90 4.28 1.60
C ARG A 60 -1.42 3.84 1.58
N PHE A 61 -0.69 4.21 0.54
CA PHE A 61 0.76 4.17 0.50
C PHE A 61 1.29 5.58 0.63
N TYR A 62 2.28 5.78 1.51
CA TYR A 62 2.80 7.08 1.86
C TYR A 62 4.32 7.11 1.78
N ILE A 63 4.86 8.27 1.42
CA ILE A 63 6.23 8.66 1.71
C ILE A 63 6.18 9.63 2.87
N TYR A 64 6.81 9.29 3.96
CA TYR A 64 6.94 10.12 5.15
C TYR A 64 8.33 10.73 5.23
N SER A 65 8.41 12.05 5.45
CA SER A 65 9.64 12.78 5.73
C SER A 65 9.76 12.98 7.25
N PHE A 66 10.77 12.35 7.86
CA PHE A 66 11.05 12.55 9.28
C PHE A 66 11.52 13.97 9.57
N LYS A 67 12.33 14.58 8.65
CA LYS A 67 12.80 15.94 8.76
C LYS A 67 11.66 16.95 8.83
N ASP A 68 10.65 16.78 7.96
CA ASP A 68 9.51 17.71 7.87
C ASP A 68 8.35 17.28 8.78
N ASN A 69 8.47 16.10 9.42
CA ASN A 69 7.47 15.48 10.28
C ASN A 69 6.08 15.40 9.60
N LYS A 70 6.05 14.96 8.33
CA LYS A 70 4.81 14.88 7.56
C LYS A 70 4.88 13.88 6.41
N ILE A 71 3.70 13.47 5.95
CA ILE A 71 3.53 12.78 4.66
C ILE A 71 3.79 13.77 3.53
N ILE A 72 4.75 13.47 2.65
CA ILE A 72 5.12 14.31 1.52
C ILE A 72 4.52 13.82 0.19
N ASP A 73 4.11 12.56 0.13
CA ASP A 73 3.40 12.00 -1.04
C ASP A 73 2.51 10.83 -0.64
N LYS A 74 1.42 10.61 -1.39
CA LYS A 74 0.47 9.52 -1.15
C LYS A 74 -0.13 8.94 -2.42
N SER A 75 -0.27 7.61 -2.45
CA SER A 75 -0.77 6.84 -3.59
C SER A 75 -1.76 5.75 -3.16
N LEU A 76 -2.57 5.31 -4.13
CA LEU A 76 -3.24 4.02 -4.01
C LEU A 76 -2.18 2.91 -3.89
N CYS A 77 -2.55 1.81 -3.23
CA CYS A 77 -1.71 0.63 -3.12
C CYS A 77 -2.56 -0.64 -3.27
N ALA A 78 -2.24 -1.47 -4.24
CA ALA A 78 -2.86 -2.78 -4.37
C ALA A 78 -2.36 -3.74 -3.30
N HIS A 79 -3.19 -4.73 -2.97
CA HIS A 79 -2.84 -5.85 -2.09
C HIS A 79 -3.11 -7.19 -2.79
N GLY A 80 -2.59 -8.27 -2.22
CA GLY A 80 -2.79 -9.62 -2.74
C GLY A 80 -4.16 -10.18 -2.37
N LEU A 81 -4.85 -10.78 -3.35
CA LEU A 81 -6.18 -11.37 -3.17
C LEU A 81 -6.18 -12.83 -2.72
N GLY A 82 -5.01 -13.44 -2.61
CA GLY A 82 -4.91 -14.88 -2.52
C GLY A 82 -4.96 -15.55 -3.89
N LYS A 83 -5.00 -16.88 -3.90
CA LYS A 83 -5.19 -17.66 -5.14
C LYS A 83 -6.61 -17.43 -5.67
N CYS A 84 -6.72 -17.25 -6.98
CA CYS A 84 -7.99 -17.16 -7.68
C CYS A 84 -7.93 -18.09 -8.89
N ASP A 85 -8.93 -18.93 -9.05
CA ASP A 85 -8.96 -19.94 -10.11
C ASP A 85 -9.64 -19.42 -11.39
N ASN A 86 -10.46 -18.37 -11.25
CA ASN A 86 -11.16 -17.78 -12.38
C ASN A 86 -11.46 -16.27 -12.15
N VAL A 87 -11.98 -15.62 -13.21
CA VAL A 87 -12.28 -14.17 -13.21
C VAL A 87 -13.38 -13.81 -12.21
N PHE A 88 -14.42 -14.64 -12.07
CA PHE A 88 -15.51 -14.38 -11.14
C PHE A 88 -15.03 -14.40 -9.69
N GLU A 89 -14.21 -15.37 -9.34
CA GLU A 89 -13.58 -15.46 -8.02
C GLU A 89 -12.67 -14.25 -7.75
N THR A 90 -11.92 -13.80 -8.76
CA THR A 90 -11.08 -12.61 -8.68
C THR A 90 -11.92 -11.37 -8.37
N ILE A 91 -13.03 -11.16 -9.08
CA ILE A 91 -13.95 -10.04 -8.85
C ILE A 91 -14.56 -10.12 -7.45
N TYR A 92 -15.07 -11.28 -7.06
CA TYR A 92 -15.68 -11.49 -5.75
C TYR A 92 -14.69 -11.25 -4.60
N LYS A 93 -13.51 -11.86 -4.66
CA LYS A 93 -12.46 -11.66 -3.65
C LYS A 93 -11.97 -10.22 -3.60
N ASN A 94 -11.82 -9.56 -4.75
CA ASN A 94 -11.46 -8.16 -4.80
C ASN A 94 -12.47 -7.30 -4.03
N PHE A 95 -13.75 -7.45 -4.32
CA PHE A 95 -14.80 -6.71 -3.61
C PHE A 95 -14.79 -7.00 -2.11
N LYS A 96 -14.71 -8.27 -1.72
CA LYS A 96 -14.67 -8.70 -0.32
C LYS A 96 -13.46 -8.15 0.44
N THR A 97 -12.27 -8.13 -0.18
CA THR A 97 -11.03 -7.73 0.47
C THR A 97 -10.73 -6.24 0.36
N THR A 98 -11.53 -5.48 -0.38
CA THR A 98 -11.39 -4.02 -0.48
C THR A 98 -11.40 -3.36 0.89
N PHE A 99 -12.32 -3.77 1.77
CA PHE A 99 -12.52 -3.20 3.10
C PHE A 99 -11.89 -4.02 4.22
N LYS A 100 -11.61 -5.29 3.98
CA LYS A 100 -11.01 -6.20 4.96
C LYS A 100 -10.03 -7.14 4.25
N PRO A 101 -8.82 -6.68 3.95
CA PRO A 101 -7.81 -7.50 3.32
C PRO A 101 -7.39 -8.67 4.23
N THR A 102 -6.94 -9.75 3.61
CA THR A 102 -6.36 -10.91 4.29
C THR A 102 -4.84 -10.90 4.02
N PHE A 103 -4.07 -11.25 5.04
CA PHE A 103 -2.61 -11.26 4.97
C PHE A 103 -2.07 -12.65 5.27
N SER A 104 -0.95 -13.01 4.66
CA SER A 104 -0.26 -14.27 4.91
C SER A 104 1.21 -14.19 4.53
N ASN A 105 2.06 -14.82 5.33
CA ASN A 105 3.48 -15.00 5.02
C ASN A 105 3.79 -16.32 4.28
N GLU A 106 2.79 -17.17 4.05
CA GLU A 106 2.97 -18.49 3.41
C GLU A 106 3.35 -18.36 1.95
N LYS A 107 4.30 -19.20 1.50
CA LYS A 107 4.69 -19.31 0.09
C LYS A 107 3.52 -19.78 -0.77
N GLY A 108 3.30 -19.08 -1.87
CA GLY A 108 2.22 -19.39 -2.81
C GLY A 108 0.83 -18.95 -2.36
N SER A 109 0.66 -18.30 -1.20
CA SER A 109 -0.64 -17.80 -0.74
C SER A 109 -1.23 -16.70 -1.63
N CYS A 110 -0.39 -15.95 -2.34
CA CYS A 110 -0.77 -14.78 -3.14
C CYS A 110 -1.40 -13.63 -2.34
N TYR A 111 -1.34 -13.65 -0.99
CA TYR A 111 -1.71 -12.52 -0.13
C TYR A 111 -0.51 -11.61 0.11
N SER A 112 -0.75 -10.34 0.43
CA SER A 112 0.28 -9.47 0.99
C SER A 112 0.62 -9.91 2.42
N CYS A 113 1.74 -9.45 2.95
CA CYS A 113 2.13 -9.63 4.35
C CYS A 113 2.38 -8.28 5.01
N LEU A 114 2.22 -8.24 6.33
CA LEU A 114 2.38 -7.04 7.17
C LEU A 114 3.75 -7.00 7.83
N GLY A 115 4.09 -5.86 8.42
CA GLY A 115 5.30 -5.65 9.21
C GLY A 115 6.33 -4.76 8.51
N LYS A 116 7.54 -4.76 9.06
CA LYS A 116 8.68 -3.97 8.59
C LYS A 116 9.41 -4.69 7.46
N PHE A 117 9.81 -3.93 6.44
CA PHE A 117 10.56 -4.42 5.28
C PHE A 117 11.74 -3.51 4.98
N LYS A 118 12.87 -4.10 4.65
CA LYS A 118 13.95 -3.40 3.96
C LYS A 118 13.61 -3.27 2.48
N VAL A 119 13.58 -2.05 1.96
CA VAL A 119 13.45 -1.80 0.52
C VAL A 119 14.80 -2.02 -0.16
N GLY A 120 14.88 -3.09 -0.92
CA GLY A 120 16.10 -3.57 -1.55
C GLY A 120 16.51 -2.83 -2.83
N LYS A 121 17.14 -3.57 -3.75
CA LYS A 121 17.58 -3.03 -5.03
C LYS A 121 16.45 -3.08 -6.06
N LEU A 122 16.50 -2.13 -7.01
CA LEU A 122 15.65 -2.16 -8.20
C LEU A 122 15.97 -3.40 -9.03
N LYS A 123 14.95 -4.12 -9.43
CA LYS A 123 15.07 -5.29 -10.29
C LYS A 123 14.30 -5.08 -11.57
N SER A 124 14.95 -5.33 -12.71
CA SER A 124 14.27 -5.44 -13.99
C SER A 124 13.46 -6.72 -14.07
N MET A 125 12.26 -6.64 -14.63
CA MET A 125 11.31 -7.73 -14.73
C MET A 125 10.84 -7.92 -16.17
N SER A 126 10.88 -9.14 -16.66
CA SER A 126 10.31 -9.51 -17.96
C SER A 126 8.81 -9.81 -17.84
N LYS A 127 8.05 -8.90 -17.22
CA LYS A 127 6.60 -9.05 -17.04
C LYS A 127 5.85 -8.05 -17.93
N PRO A 128 4.75 -8.46 -18.57
CA PRO A 128 4.00 -7.57 -19.45
C PRO A 128 3.37 -6.38 -18.69
N TYR A 129 3.13 -6.54 -17.38
CA TYR A 129 2.40 -5.57 -16.58
C TYR A 129 3.29 -4.58 -15.81
N PHE A 130 4.56 -4.93 -15.55
CA PHE A 130 5.54 -4.03 -14.95
C PHE A 130 6.96 -4.46 -15.32
N LYS A 131 7.80 -3.48 -15.62
CA LYS A 131 9.16 -3.72 -16.12
C LYS A 131 10.21 -3.72 -15.02
N GLU A 132 9.89 -3.21 -13.84
CA GLU A 132 10.82 -3.04 -12.73
C GLU A 132 10.09 -2.97 -11.39
N GLY A 133 10.80 -3.27 -10.32
CA GLY A 133 10.30 -3.16 -8.96
C GLY A 133 11.42 -3.28 -7.93
N TYR A 134 11.19 -2.78 -6.73
CA TYR A 134 12.08 -2.93 -5.59
C TYR A 134 11.72 -4.18 -4.81
N HIS A 135 12.68 -5.07 -4.61
CA HIS A 135 12.50 -6.21 -3.72
C HIS A 135 12.25 -5.75 -2.28
N LEU A 136 11.35 -6.45 -1.61
CA LEU A 136 11.12 -6.29 -0.17
C LEU A 136 11.70 -7.48 0.58
N TYR A 137 12.52 -7.18 1.57
CA TYR A 137 13.08 -8.15 2.50
C TYR A 137 12.35 -8.01 3.82
N GLY A 138 11.61 -9.03 4.22
CA GLY A 138 10.88 -9.03 5.48
C GLY A 138 11.81 -9.02 6.68
N LEU A 139 11.48 -8.22 7.69
CA LEU A 139 12.25 -8.06 8.93
C LEU A 139 11.53 -8.64 10.15
N ASP A 140 10.25 -8.98 9.98
CA ASP A 140 9.40 -9.55 11.03
C ASP A 140 9.01 -11.00 10.70
N SER A 141 8.57 -11.76 11.69
CA SER A 141 8.06 -13.13 11.49
C SER A 141 6.85 -13.17 10.54
N THR A 142 6.04 -12.12 10.53
CA THR A 142 4.84 -11.96 9.70
C THR A 142 5.15 -11.79 8.21
N ASN A 143 6.41 -11.52 7.83
CA ASN A 143 6.84 -11.27 6.47
C ASN A 143 8.21 -11.89 6.10
N SER A 144 8.76 -12.75 6.93
CA SER A 144 10.09 -13.36 6.75
C SER A 144 10.27 -14.06 5.40
N ASN A 145 9.19 -14.54 4.77
CA ASN A 145 9.22 -15.17 3.45
C ASN A 145 9.09 -14.17 2.27
N ALA A 146 9.03 -12.85 2.54
CA ALA A 146 8.77 -11.85 1.49
C ALA A 146 9.75 -11.94 0.30
N LYS A 147 11.05 -12.11 0.58
CA LYS A 147 12.08 -12.27 -0.46
C LYS A 147 11.83 -13.51 -1.32
N ASP A 148 11.62 -14.67 -0.71
CA ASP A 148 11.41 -15.94 -1.40
C ASP A 148 10.10 -15.94 -2.21
N ARG A 149 9.10 -15.21 -1.72
CA ARG A 149 7.82 -14.98 -2.39
C ARG A 149 7.90 -13.96 -3.50
N SER A 150 9.07 -13.32 -3.70
CA SER A 150 9.27 -12.22 -4.67
C SER A 150 8.27 -11.07 -4.45
N ILE A 151 8.06 -10.67 -3.20
CA ILE A 151 7.25 -9.49 -2.87
C ILE A 151 8.03 -8.23 -3.25
N LEU A 152 7.38 -7.35 -4.00
CA LEU A 152 7.98 -6.14 -4.56
C LEU A 152 7.11 -4.92 -4.28
N ILE A 153 7.75 -3.73 -4.31
CA ILE A 153 7.07 -2.48 -4.67
C ILE A 153 7.26 -2.30 -6.18
N HIS A 154 6.18 -2.12 -6.93
CA HIS A 154 6.24 -1.87 -8.36
C HIS A 154 5.09 -0.97 -8.82
N ARG A 155 5.23 -0.39 -10.02
CA ARG A 155 4.13 0.37 -10.61
C ARG A 155 2.95 -0.54 -10.94
N GLY A 156 1.75 -0.06 -10.69
CA GLY A 156 0.51 -0.67 -11.19
C GLY A 156 0.23 -0.27 -12.64
N ASN A 157 -0.49 -1.11 -13.36
CA ASN A 157 -0.66 -0.94 -14.82
C ASN A 157 -1.90 -0.14 -15.23
N LEU A 158 -2.71 0.34 -14.30
CA LEU A 158 -3.99 0.98 -14.61
C LEU A 158 -4.12 2.24 -13.77
N GLY A 159 -4.10 3.40 -14.43
CA GLY A 159 -4.69 4.66 -13.97
C GLY A 159 -4.94 4.87 -12.46
N PHE A 160 -4.05 4.35 -11.62
CA PHE A 160 -4.14 4.36 -10.16
C PHE A 160 -4.31 5.77 -9.57
N GLU A 161 -4.18 6.78 -10.41
CA GLU A 161 -4.24 8.17 -9.98
C GLU A 161 -5.61 8.80 -10.23
N THR A 162 -6.39 8.23 -11.15
CA THR A 162 -7.54 8.94 -11.73
C THR A 162 -8.91 8.40 -11.34
N PHE A 163 -9.02 7.22 -10.71
CA PHE A 163 -10.32 6.64 -10.41
C PHE A 163 -10.39 6.11 -8.97
N PRO A 164 -11.11 6.78 -8.06
CA PRO A 164 -11.39 6.28 -6.71
C PRO A 164 -12.50 5.21 -6.77
N LEU A 165 -12.28 4.12 -7.51
CA LEU A 165 -13.16 2.97 -7.42
C LEU A 165 -12.73 2.11 -6.24
N PRO A 166 -13.66 1.67 -5.38
CA PRO A 166 -13.36 0.87 -4.19
C PRO A 166 -12.71 -0.49 -4.49
N CYS A 167 -12.64 -0.90 -5.75
CA CYS A 167 -12.21 -2.24 -6.19
C CYS A 167 -11.00 -2.18 -7.12
N LEU A 168 -9.94 -1.46 -6.77
CA LEU A 168 -8.79 -1.32 -7.66
C LEU A 168 -7.64 -2.25 -7.35
N PRO A 169 -6.70 -2.29 -8.32
CA PRO A 169 -6.21 -3.55 -8.85
C PRO A 169 -5.48 -4.35 -7.80
N VAL A 170 -5.49 -5.60 -8.04
CA VAL A 170 -5.00 -6.65 -7.19
C VAL A 170 -3.62 -7.08 -7.64
N SER A 171 -2.87 -7.56 -6.68
CA SER A 171 -1.57 -8.17 -6.90
C SER A 171 -1.59 -9.64 -6.45
N LYS A 172 -0.47 -10.32 -6.63
CA LYS A 172 -0.21 -11.62 -6.00
C LYS A 172 0.67 -11.47 -4.75
N GLY A 173 0.40 -10.41 -3.97
CA GLY A 173 1.09 -10.09 -2.73
C GLY A 173 1.97 -8.84 -2.80
N CYS A 174 2.33 -8.35 -3.99
CA CYS A 174 3.14 -7.15 -4.17
C CYS A 174 2.39 -5.87 -3.79
N PHE A 175 3.15 -4.83 -3.48
CA PHE A 175 2.69 -3.47 -3.23
C PHE A 175 2.72 -2.70 -4.56
N ALA A 176 1.61 -2.72 -5.30
CA ALA A 176 1.54 -2.00 -6.56
C ALA A 176 1.04 -0.57 -6.31
N VAL A 177 1.83 0.42 -6.73
CA VAL A 177 1.60 1.85 -6.52
C VAL A 177 1.45 2.58 -7.86
N SER A 178 1.10 3.87 -7.83
CA SER A 178 1.01 4.69 -9.04
C SER A 178 2.36 4.89 -9.73
N ASN A 179 2.33 5.31 -10.99
CA ASN A 179 3.55 5.63 -11.74
C ASN A 179 4.32 6.79 -11.10
N SER A 180 3.62 7.87 -10.70
CA SER A 180 4.24 9.02 -10.05
C SER A 180 4.89 8.63 -8.72
N MET A 181 4.20 7.85 -7.90
CA MET A 181 4.75 7.33 -6.65
C MET A 181 6.01 6.49 -6.89
N MET A 182 6.02 5.64 -7.92
CA MET A 182 7.20 4.85 -8.24
C MET A 182 8.40 5.70 -8.64
N GLU A 183 8.20 6.78 -9.41
CA GLU A 183 9.27 7.72 -9.75
C GLU A 183 9.78 8.48 -8.51
N HIS A 184 8.89 8.85 -7.60
CA HIS A 184 9.27 9.49 -6.34
C HIS A 184 10.09 8.53 -5.44
N ILE A 185 9.65 7.27 -5.32
CA ILE A 185 10.42 6.21 -4.63
C ILE A 185 11.83 6.07 -5.23
N LYS A 186 11.97 6.08 -6.57
CA LYS A 186 13.26 5.99 -7.25
C LYS A 186 14.15 7.18 -6.91
N ALA A 187 13.60 8.40 -6.91
CA ALA A 187 14.34 9.60 -6.57
C ALA A 187 14.92 9.52 -5.15
N ILE A 188 14.09 9.16 -4.17
CA ILE A 188 14.51 8.99 -2.77
C ILE A 188 15.55 7.88 -2.64
N LYS A 189 15.31 6.72 -3.27
CA LYS A 189 16.26 5.59 -3.22
C LYS A 189 17.62 5.91 -3.86
N LYS A 190 17.66 6.80 -4.84
CA LYS A 190 18.91 7.25 -5.47
C LYS A 190 19.68 8.21 -4.58
N GLN A 191 19.00 9.03 -3.79
CA GLN A 191 19.61 10.04 -2.92
C GLN A 191 20.03 9.49 -1.56
N SER A 192 19.41 8.40 -1.11
CA SER A 192 19.65 7.84 0.22
C SER A 192 20.84 6.89 0.20
N ASP A 193 21.82 7.16 1.04
CA ASP A 193 22.98 6.29 1.29
C ASP A 193 22.61 5.08 2.17
N LYS A 194 21.55 5.22 2.97
CA LYS A 194 21.05 4.17 3.86
C LYS A 194 19.85 3.43 3.26
N PRO A 195 19.61 2.18 3.65
CA PRO A 195 18.40 1.47 3.24
C PRO A 195 17.15 2.19 3.75
N ILE A 196 16.10 2.23 2.93
CA ILE A 196 14.79 2.77 3.32
C ILE A 196 13.95 1.65 3.95
N LEU A 197 13.28 1.96 5.06
CA LEU A 197 12.29 1.11 5.69
C LEU A 197 10.94 1.30 5.00
N LEU A 198 10.20 0.22 4.76
CA LEU A 198 8.76 0.23 4.52
C LEU A 198 8.07 -0.46 5.68
N TYR A 199 7.05 0.16 6.25
CA TYR A 199 6.20 -0.44 7.27
C TYR A 199 4.77 -0.60 6.75
N ALA A 200 4.28 -1.82 6.75
CA ALA A 200 2.91 -2.18 6.34
C ALA A 200 2.11 -2.63 7.56
N TYR A 201 1.01 -1.95 7.83
CA TYR A 201 0.14 -2.20 8.99
C TYR A 201 -1.35 -2.22 8.59
N ASN A 202 -2.20 -2.67 9.53
CA ASN A 202 -3.64 -2.80 9.32
C ASN A 202 -4.40 -2.53 10.60
#